data_47d2f2daee12ab7c4aea1864f5850e15
#
_entry.id   47d2f2daee12ab7c4aea1864f5850e15
#
_cell.length_a   1.000
_cell.length_b   1.000
_cell.length_c   1.000
_cell.angle_alpha   90.00
_cell.angle_beta   90.00
_cell.angle_gamma   90.00
#
_symmetry.space_group_name_H-M   'P 1'
#
loop_
_entity.id
_entity.type
_entity.pdbx_description
1 polymer ?
#
loop_
_entity_poly.entity_id
_entity_poly.type
_entity_poly.pdbx_seq_one_letter_code
_entity_poly.pdbx_strand_id
1 'polypeptide(L)'
;MKQTPLFISLLAAFIALGMALECEQCTGPTSHCSGPMMQCTQEQDTCVSRVLSLSISGLDQNVFEKGCGSSKLCGKGPQIINSGPFGTTVIETHCCVGAACKTTWPPTPRRNTTLNGRQCSTCPPDGTECKFPPIKCAGEETKCFEISGATTIAGQTASTVLKGCANELACQAMETGTKTFGNVIQEVKSAKCTDGAASTIPGSLGLLFPALSGLLLVKFLA
;
A
#
# COMPACT_ATOMS: atom_id res chain seq x y z
N MET A 1 -16.37 10.83 61.04
CA MET A 1 -16.64 9.75 60.08
C MET A 1 -16.24 10.25 58.70
N LYS A 2 -15.10 9.74 58.16
CA LYS A 2 -14.52 10.21 56.88
C LYS A 2 -14.90 9.20 55.77
N GLN A 3 -15.86 9.55 54.93
CA GLN A 3 -16.27 8.70 53.78
C GLN A 3 -16.15 9.46 52.46
N THR A 4 -15.01 10.04 52.16
CA THR A 4 -14.85 10.81 50.90
C THR A 4 -13.78 10.35 49.90
N PRO A 5 -12.96 9.27 50.12
CA PRO A 5 -12.01 8.89 49.05
C PRO A 5 -12.56 7.85 48.03
N LEU A 6 -13.62 7.11 48.37
CA LEU A 6 -14.10 6.03 47.48
C LEU A 6 -14.87 6.53 46.24
N PHE A 7 -15.60 7.65 46.36
CA PHE A 7 -16.38 8.20 45.27
C PHE A 7 -15.51 8.86 44.18
N ILE A 8 -14.37 9.43 44.54
CA ILE A 8 -13.44 10.08 43.61
C ILE A 8 -12.72 9.03 42.76
N SER A 9 -12.40 7.85 43.33
CA SER A 9 -11.76 6.75 42.62
C SER A 9 -12.69 6.08 41.59
N LEU A 10 -13.99 6.02 41.87
CA LEU A 10 -14.97 5.48 40.89
C LEU A 10 -15.18 6.42 39.70
N LEU A 11 -15.19 7.74 39.94
CA LEU A 11 -15.38 8.71 38.85
C LEU A 11 -14.17 8.77 37.91
N ALA A 12 -12.94 8.57 38.43
CA ALA A 12 -11.73 8.51 37.62
C ALA A 12 -11.67 7.24 36.73
N ALA A 13 -12.29 6.14 37.15
CA ALA A 13 -12.35 4.90 36.35
C ALA A 13 -13.30 4.98 35.14
N PHE A 14 -14.28 5.89 35.17
CA PHE A 14 -15.20 6.07 34.04
C PHE A 14 -14.65 7.00 32.91
N ILE A 15 -13.57 7.74 33.16
CA ILE A 15 -12.99 8.65 32.13
C ILE A 15 -12.00 7.91 31.20
N ALA A 16 -11.64 6.68 31.53
CA ALA A 16 -10.73 5.85 30.75
C ALA A 16 -11.43 4.92 29.72
N LEU A 17 -12.72 5.12 29.46
CA LEU A 17 -13.34 4.58 28.25
C LEU A 17 -12.85 5.42 27.09
N GLY A 18 -11.66 5.09 26.57
CA GLY A 18 -11.11 5.71 25.39
C GLY A 18 -12.17 5.72 24.28
N MET A 19 -12.65 6.90 23.95
CA MET A 19 -13.55 7.06 22.80
C MET A 19 -12.83 6.47 21.60
N ALA A 20 -13.33 5.37 21.07
CA ALA A 20 -12.79 4.78 19.85
C ALA A 20 -12.80 5.87 18.76
N LEU A 21 -11.70 6.01 18.05
CA LEU A 21 -11.61 6.97 16.96
C LEU A 21 -12.64 6.63 15.89
N GLU A 22 -13.44 7.61 15.51
CA GLU A 22 -14.41 7.48 14.43
C GLU A 22 -14.03 8.39 13.27
N CYS A 23 -14.05 7.86 12.06
CA CYS A 23 -13.76 8.59 10.83
C CYS A 23 -14.89 8.43 9.82
N GLU A 24 -15.16 9.48 9.06
CA GLU A 24 -16.05 9.40 7.91
C GLU A 24 -15.45 8.44 6.89
N GLN A 25 -16.23 7.46 6.43
CA GLN A 25 -15.80 6.52 5.40
C GLN A 25 -16.57 6.74 4.11
N CYS A 26 -15.87 7.09 3.06
CA CYS A 26 -16.46 7.21 1.73
C CYS A 26 -15.39 6.94 0.65
N THR A 27 -15.87 6.59 -0.53
CA THR A 27 -15.04 6.43 -1.74
C THR A 27 -15.83 6.94 -2.94
N GLY A 28 -15.21 7.69 -3.83
CA GLY A 28 -15.89 8.24 -5.00
C GLY A 28 -14.96 8.81 -6.05
N PRO A 29 -15.48 9.11 -7.26
CA PRO A 29 -14.68 9.66 -8.36
C PRO A 29 -14.40 11.17 -8.21
N THR A 30 -14.97 11.82 -7.22
CA THR A 30 -14.82 13.25 -6.98
C THR A 30 -14.52 13.53 -5.51
N SER A 31 -14.00 14.73 -5.23
CA SER A 31 -13.73 15.22 -3.88
C SER A 31 -14.99 15.49 -3.02
N HIS A 32 -16.16 15.23 -3.56
CA HIS A 32 -17.45 15.39 -2.86
C HIS A 32 -17.97 14.09 -2.23
N CYS A 33 -17.07 13.14 -1.92
CA CYS A 33 -17.52 11.93 -1.26
C CYS A 33 -17.91 12.21 0.20
N SER A 34 -19.01 11.59 0.64
CA SER A 34 -19.45 11.60 2.02
C SER A 34 -20.05 10.24 2.38
N GLY A 35 -19.98 9.84 3.64
CA GLY A 35 -20.45 8.54 4.08
C GLY A 35 -20.63 8.45 5.60
N PRO A 36 -20.92 7.25 6.11
CA PRO A 36 -21.12 7.04 7.54
C PRO A 36 -19.83 7.22 8.34
N MET A 37 -19.98 7.53 9.63
CA MET A 37 -18.89 7.45 10.60
C MET A 37 -18.63 5.97 10.93
N MET A 38 -17.39 5.55 10.88
CA MET A 38 -16.95 4.19 11.18
C MET A 38 -15.91 4.21 12.29
N GLN A 39 -16.03 3.26 13.22
CA GLN A 39 -15.02 3.08 14.26
C GLN A 39 -13.75 2.51 13.68
N CYS A 40 -12.63 3.15 14.03
CA CYS A 40 -11.30 2.70 13.63
C CYS A 40 -10.81 1.55 14.53
N THR A 41 -9.97 0.68 13.98
CA THR A 41 -9.28 -0.34 14.76
C THR A 41 -8.16 0.28 15.61
N GLN A 42 -7.62 -0.46 16.57
CA GLN A 42 -6.53 0.03 17.44
C GLN A 42 -5.26 0.43 16.67
N GLU A 43 -5.04 -0.15 15.50
CA GLU A 43 -3.88 0.15 14.64
C GLU A 43 -4.09 1.40 13.78
N GLN A 44 -5.33 1.86 13.69
CA GLN A 44 -5.74 3.03 12.93
C GLN A 44 -5.96 4.21 13.88
N ASP A 45 -4.92 4.99 14.08
CA ASP A 45 -4.82 6.04 15.09
C ASP A 45 -5.12 7.45 14.57
N THR A 46 -5.54 7.57 13.30
CA THR A 46 -5.89 8.86 12.68
C THR A 46 -6.95 8.70 11.60
N CYS A 47 -7.67 9.78 11.29
CA CYS A 47 -8.46 9.83 10.08
C CYS A 47 -7.59 10.29 8.91
N VAL A 48 -7.95 9.83 7.72
CA VAL A 48 -7.22 10.15 6.48
C VAL A 48 -8.16 10.54 5.36
N SER A 49 -7.67 11.44 4.50
CA SER A 49 -8.18 11.64 3.15
C SER A 49 -7.09 11.22 2.16
N ARG A 50 -7.46 10.48 1.12
CA ARG A 50 -6.53 9.97 0.11
C ARG A 50 -7.00 10.33 -1.28
N VAL A 51 -6.05 10.63 -2.14
CA VAL A 51 -6.28 10.71 -3.58
C VAL A 51 -5.46 9.61 -4.23
N LEU A 52 -6.15 8.70 -4.92
CA LEU A 52 -5.58 7.60 -5.66
C LEU A 52 -5.62 7.95 -7.14
N SER A 53 -4.46 8.07 -7.78
CA SER A 53 -4.35 8.14 -9.24
C SER A 53 -4.13 6.74 -9.78
N LEU A 54 -5.10 6.24 -10.53
CA LEU A 54 -5.10 4.94 -11.18
C LEU A 54 -4.84 5.13 -12.66
N SER A 55 -3.86 4.44 -13.21
CA SER A 55 -3.57 4.40 -14.65
C SER A 55 -3.64 2.95 -15.12
N ILE A 56 -4.66 2.59 -15.89
CA ILE A 56 -4.89 1.25 -16.40
C ILE A 56 -5.11 1.32 -17.89
N SER A 57 -4.27 0.66 -18.68
CA SER A 57 -4.38 0.63 -20.15
C SER A 57 -4.45 2.02 -20.81
N GLY A 58 -3.77 3.01 -20.21
CA GLY A 58 -3.75 4.40 -20.71
C GLY A 58 -4.97 5.25 -20.32
N LEU A 59 -5.87 4.71 -19.50
CA LEU A 59 -6.96 5.45 -18.89
C LEU A 59 -6.54 5.89 -17.49
N ASP A 60 -6.49 7.20 -17.29
CA ASP A 60 -6.17 7.80 -15.98
C ASP A 60 -7.45 8.18 -15.25
N GLN A 61 -7.57 7.73 -14.02
CA GLN A 61 -8.71 8.02 -13.16
C GLN A 61 -8.24 8.36 -11.74
N ASN A 62 -8.87 9.37 -11.15
CA ASN A 62 -8.67 9.68 -9.74
C ASN A 62 -9.84 9.13 -8.91
N VAL A 63 -9.49 8.54 -7.75
CA VAL A 63 -10.44 8.09 -6.74
C VAL A 63 -10.13 8.84 -5.46
N PHE A 64 -11.17 9.34 -4.83
CA PHE A 64 -11.12 10.07 -3.56
C PHE A 64 -11.65 9.17 -2.46
N GLU A 65 -10.90 9.02 -1.38
CA GLU A 65 -11.23 8.14 -0.27
C GLU A 65 -11.04 8.86 1.06
N LYS A 66 -11.98 8.67 1.98
CA LYS A 66 -11.83 9.01 3.40
C LYS A 66 -12.00 7.77 4.25
N GLY A 67 -11.35 7.73 5.37
CA GLY A 67 -11.49 6.61 6.31
C GLY A 67 -10.50 6.67 7.46
N CYS A 68 -10.39 5.55 8.12
CA CYS A 68 -9.38 5.31 9.14
C CYS A 68 -8.00 5.06 8.52
N GLY A 69 -6.95 5.46 9.20
CA GLY A 69 -5.58 5.26 8.75
C GLY A 69 -4.57 5.25 9.87
N SER A 70 -3.32 5.00 9.52
CA SER A 70 -2.21 5.06 10.47
C SER A 70 -1.42 6.34 10.29
N SER A 71 -1.16 7.05 11.39
CA SER A 71 -0.33 8.25 11.44
C SER A 71 1.10 8.01 10.94
N LYS A 72 1.54 6.75 10.92
CA LYS A 72 2.84 6.33 10.37
C LYS A 72 3.00 6.67 8.88
N LEU A 73 1.90 6.83 8.14
CA LEU A 73 1.90 7.15 6.72
C LEU A 73 1.79 8.66 6.43
N CYS A 74 1.54 9.48 7.47
CA CYS A 74 1.30 10.90 7.33
C CYS A 74 2.56 11.66 6.88
N GLY A 75 2.42 12.47 5.82
CA GLY A 75 3.47 13.38 5.38
C GLY A 75 4.74 12.71 4.82
N LYS A 76 4.68 11.42 4.49
CA LYS A 76 5.82 10.68 3.95
C LYS A 76 5.89 10.65 2.42
N GLY A 77 4.96 11.33 1.76
CA GLY A 77 4.84 11.33 0.31
C GLY A 77 3.98 10.20 -0.24
N PRO A 78 3.94 10.04 -1.57
CA PRO A 78 3.04 9.09 -2.22
C PRO A 78 3.50 7.64 -2.06
N GLN A 79 2.53 6.74 -1.95
CA GLN A 79 2.74 5.30 -2.13
C GLN A 79 2.60 4.99 -3.62
N ILE A 80 3.55 4.27 -4.18
CA ILE A 80 3.60 3.97 -5.61
C ILE A 80 3.60 2.45 -5.80
N ILE A 81 2.63 1.95 -6.57
CA ILE A 81 2.48 0.55 -6.95
C ILE A 81 2.35 0.50 -8.46
N ASN A 82 3.26 -0.21 -9.13
CA ASN A 82 3.32 -0.29 -10.58
C ASN A 82 3.36 -1.76 -11.02
N SER A 83 2.28 -2.24 -11.58
CA SER A 83 2.15 -3.59 -12.16
C SER A 83 2.35 -3.60 -13.69
N GLY A 84 3.00 -2.58 -14.24
CA GLY A 84 3.28 -2.45 -15.66
C GLY A 84 2.00 -2.35 -16.50
N PRO A 85 1.79 -3.26 -17.46
CA PRO A 85 0.62 -3.21 -18.33
C PRO A 85 -0.71 -3.42 -17.58
N PHE A 86 -0.68 -3.95 -16.37
CA PHE A 86 -1.87 -4.23 -15.56
C PHE A 86 -2.27 -3.06 -14.67
N GLY A 87 -1.51 -1.98 -14.69
CA GLY A 87 -1.86 -0.72 -14.05
C GLY A 87 -0.81 -0.18 -13.10
N THR A 88 -0.95 1.10 -12.85
CA THR A 88 -0.17 1.84 -11.85
C THR A 88 -1.13 2.55 -10.91
N THR A 89 -0.85 2.50 -9.62
CA THR A 89 -1.59 3.22 -8.59
C THR A 89 -0.62 4.10 -7.80
N VAL A 90 -0.95 5.37 -7.69
CA VAL A 90 -0.23 6.33 -6.84
C VAL A 90 -1.20 6.89 -5.82
N ILE A 91 -0.87 6.77 -4.55
CA ILE A 91 -1.75 7.15 -3.44
C ILE A 91 -1.07 8.25 -2.63
N GLU A 92 -1.68 9.42 -2.59
CA GLU A 92 -1.28 10.49 -1.67
C GLU A 92 -2.21 10.47 -0.46
N THR A 93 -1.64 10.54 0.74
CA THR A 93 -2.39 10.45 1.99
C THR A 93 -2.20 11.72 2.81
N HIS A 94 -3.30 12.32 3.21
CA HIS A 94 -3.35 13.42 4.17
C HIS A 94 -4.04 12.97 5.44
N CYS A 95 -3.37 13.15 6.58
CA CYS A 95 -3.96 12.83 7.87
C CYS A 95 -4.67 14.06 8.42
N CYS A 96 -5.81 13.82 9.03
CA CYS A 96 -6.70 14.88 9.48
C CYS A 96 -7.39 14.50 10.80
N VAL A 97 -7.92 15.50 11.49
CA VAL A 97 -8.65 15.34 12.75
C VAL A 97 -9.98 16.07 12.67
N GLY A 98 -11.05 15.41 13.08
CA GLY A 98 -12.37 16.01 13.20
C GLY A 98 -12.90 16.65 11.91
N ALA A 99 -13.35 17.89 11.97
CA ALA A 99 -13.94 18.60 10.84
C ALA A 99 -12.98 18.84 9.66
N ALA A 100 -11.66 18.85 9.90
CA ALA A 100 -10.65 19.03 8.84
C ALA A 100 -10.71 17.88 7.82
N CYS A 101 -11.10 16.67 8.23
CA CYS A 101 -11.25 15.53 7.32
C CYS A 101 -12.38 15.70 6.30
N LYS A 102 -13.29 16.62 6.49
CA LYS A 102 -14.44 16.82 5.60
C LYS A 102 -14.07 17.55 4.31
N THR A 103 -13.13 18.48 4.39
CA THR A 103 -12.84 19.44 3.31
C THR A 103 -11.41 19.39 2.78
N THR A 104 -10.48 18.78 3.52
CA THR A 104 -9.06 18.78 3.13
C THR A 104 -8.72 17.51 2.34
N TRP A 105 -8.19 17.72 1.15
CA TRP A 105 -7.69 16.67 0.29
C TRP A 105 -6.21 16.89 -0.04
N PRO A 106 -5.41 15.83 -0.15
CA PRO A 106 -4.07 15.96 -0.69
C PRO A 106 -4.11 16.35 -2.17
N PRO A 107 -3.03 16.91 -2.71
CA PRO A 107 -2.92 17.15 -4.15
C PRO A 107 -3.00 15.82 -4.91
N THR A 108 -3.45 15.88 -6.17
CA THR A 108 -3.40 14.71 -7.05
C THR A 108 -1.95 14.25 -7.20
N PRO A 109 -1.64 13.01 -6.84
CA PRO A 109 -0.27 12.54 -6.85
C PRO A 109 0.26 12.37 -8.28
N ARG A 110 1.56 12.59 -8.45
CA ARG A 110 2.25 12.40 -9.73
C ARG A 110 3.36 11.37 -9.56
N ARG A 111 3.52 10.51 -10.55
CA ARG A 111 4.60 9.53 -10.63
C ARG A 111 5.78 10.10 -11.41
N ASN A 112 6.98 9.92 -10.91
CA ASN A 112 8.19 10.10 -11.71
C ASN A 112 8.36 8.89 -12.64
N THR A 113 8.40 9.11 -13.93
CA THR A 113 8.52 8.06 -14.96
C THR A 113 9.96 7.82 -15.46
N THR A 114 10.94 8.55 -14.92
CA THR A 114 12.34 8.35 -15.26
C THR A 114 12.81 6.97 -14.76
N LEU A 115 13.25 6.12 -15.67
CA LEU A 115 13.73 4.77 -15.34
C LEU A 115 14.90 4.83 -14.36
N ASN A 116 14.86 3.99 -13.32
CA ASN A 116 15.89 3.96 -12.27
C ASN A 116 16.84 2.76 -12.37
N GLY A 117 16.77 2.00 -13.48
CA GLY A 117 17.63 0.84 -13.73
C GLY A 117 17.23 -0.43 -13.00
N ARG A 118 16.12 -0.44 -12.23
CA ARG A 118 15.61 -1.64 -11.58
C ARG A 118 14.54 -2.32 -12.42
N GLN A 119 14.35 -3.62 -12.19
CA GLN A 119 13.34 -4.42 -12.86
C GLN A 119 12.67 -5.37 -11.86
N CYS A 120 11.37 -5.60 -12.06
CA CYS A 120 10.58 -6.54 -11.27
C CYS A 120 9.73 -7.42 -12.20
N SER A 121 9.48 -8.66 -11.78
CA SER A 121 8.51 -9.51 -12.45
C SER A 121 7.10 -8.92 -12.32
N THR A 122 6.27 -9.18 -13.31
CA THR A 122 4.86 -8.81 -13.28
C THR A 122 3.98 -9.99 -13.66
N CYS A 123 2.69 -9.92 -13.32
CA CYS A 123 1.73 -10.99 -13.49
C CYS A 123 0.35 -10.40 -13.76
N PRO A 124 -0.46 -11.01 -14.64
CA PRO A 124 -1.86 -10.64 -14.75
C PRO A 124 -2.57 -10.79 -13.39
N PRO A 125 -3.57 -9.94 -13.09
CA PRO A 125 -4.28 -9.99 -11.81
C PRO A 125 -4.98 -11.33 -11.51
N ASP A 126 -5.34 -12.10 -12.52
CA ASP A 126 -5.93 -13.44 -12.39
C ASP A 126 -4.91 -14.53 -12.03
N GLY A 127 -3.63 -14.22 -12.06
CA GLY A 127 -2.55 -15.13 -11.72
C GLY A 127 -2.32 -16.27 -12.71
N THR A 128 -2.98 -16.25 -13.88
CA THR A 128 -3.01 -17.40 -14.79
C THR A 128 -1.66 -17.68 -15.44
N GLU A 129 -0.96 -16.73 -15.96
CA GLU A 129 0.37 -16.95 -16.57
C GLU A 129 1.35 -15.82 -16.22
N CYS A 130 2.12 -16.01 -15.16
CA CYS A 130 3.18 -15.06 -14.78
C CYS A 130 4.43 -15.14 -15.68
N LYS A 131 4.25 -15.28 -16.99
CA LYS A 131 5.33 -15.39 -18.00
C LYS A 131 5.62 -14.08 -18.73
N PHE A 132 5.19 -12.95 -18.16
CA PHE A 132 5.44 -11.65 -18.73
C PHE A 132 6.91 -11.23 -18.54
N PRO A 133 7.48 -10.47 -19.51
CA PRO A 133 8.81 -9.92 -19.32
C PRO A 133 8.83 -8.98 -18.10
N PRO A 134 9.97 -8.91 -17.38
CA PRO A 134 10.10 -8.00 -16.26
C PRO A 134 9.82 -6.54 -16.66
N ILE A 135 9.11 -5.82 -15.81
CA ILE A 135 8.85 -4.40 -16.00
C ILE A 135 10.02 -3.56 -15.46
N LYS A 136 10.29 -2.45 -16.12
CA LYS A 136 11.29 -1.48 -15.68
C LYS A 136 10.67 -0.55 -14.65
N CYS A 137 11.31 -0.43 -13.50
CA CYS A 137 10.90 0.47 -12.44
C CYS A 137 11.37 1.91 -12.72
N ALA A 138 10.67 2.89 -12.14
CA ALA A 138 10.94 4.30 -12.38
C ALA A 138 10.91 5.11 -11.06
N GLY A 139 11.60 6.24 -11.04
CA GLY A 139 11.62 7.14 -9.89
C GLY A 139 12.01 6.42 -8.59
N GLU A 140 11.13 6.49 -7.61
CA GLU A 140 11.32 5.92 -6.26
C GLU A 140 10.91 4.44 -6.14
N GLU A 141 10.56 3.77 -7.23
CA GLU A 141 10.17 2.36 -7.26
C GLU A 141 11.39 1.44 -7.05
N THR A 142 11.89 1.35 -5.83
CA THR A 142 13.12 0.61 -5.50
C THR A 142 12.89 -0.82 -5.06
N LYS A 143 11.62 -1.20 -4.85
CA LYS A 143 11.20 -2.53 -4.39
C LYS A 143 10.43 -3.28 -5.46
N CYS A 144 10.50 -4.61 -5.39
CA CYS A 144 9.57 -5.49 -6.08
C CYS A 144 8.55 -6.01 -5.07
N PHE A 145 7.28 -5.91 -5.41
CA PHE A 145 6.21 -6.43 -4.57
C PHE A 145 5.54 -7.65 -5.19
N GLU A 146 4.99 -8.49 -4.35
CA GLU A 146 4.09 -9.59 -4.67
C GLU A 146 2.96 -9.63 -3.64
N ILE A 147 1.73 -9.49 -4.12
CA ILE A 147 0.51 -9.61 -3.32
C ILE A 147 -0.30 -10.77 -3.89
N SER A 148 -0.80 -11.64 -3.03
CA SER A 148 -1.75 -12.67 -3.41
C SER A 148 -2.94 -12.70 -2.46
N GLY A 149 -4.11 -13.02 -3.00
CA GLY A 149 -5.34 -13.01 -2.22
C GLY A 149 -6.55 -13.34 -3.06
N ALA A 150 -7.68 -12.75 -2.73
CA ALA A 150 -8.92 -12.87 -3.45
C ALA A 150 -9.65 -11.53 -3.49
N THR A 151 -10.36 -11.28 -4.58
CA THR A 151 -11.24 -10.12 -4.72
C THR A 151 -12.65 -10.60 -4.97
N THR A 152 -13.59 -10.13 -4.16
CA THR A 152 -15.02 -10.43 -4.29
C THR A 152 -15.75 -9.17 -4.76
N ILE A 153 -16.45 -9.27 -5.89
CA ILE A 153 -17.27 -8.20 -6.47
C ILE A 153 -18.65 -8.77 -6.75
N ALA A 154 -19.69 -8.12 -6.23
CA ALA A 154 -21.07 -8.57 -6.40
C ALA A 154 -21.30 -10.05 -6.03
N GLY A 155 -20.63 -10.54 -4.99
CA GLY A 155 -20.72 -11.92 -4.52
C GLY A 155 -19.88 -12.95 -5.30
N GLN A 156 -19.19 -12.54 -6.36
CA GLN A 156 -18.28 -13.42 -7.11
C GLN A 156 -16.84 -13.19 -6.64
N THR A 157 -16.17 -14.28 -6.26
CA THR A 157 -14.80 -14.26 -5.76
C THR A 157 -13.84 -14.81 -6.80
N ALA A 158 -12.79 -14.05 -7.09
CA ALA A 158 -11.68 -14.45 -7.95
C ALA A 158 -10.36 -14.36 -7.18
N SER A 159 -9.47 -15.32 -7.43
CA SER A 159 -8.09 -15.24 -6.95
C SER A 159 -7.39 -14.09 -7.62
N THR A 160 -6.58 -13.35 -6.86
CA THR A 160 -5.84 -12.19 -7.35
C THR A 160 -4.37 -12.32 -7.01
N VAL A 161 -3.50 -12.11 -7.99
CA VAL A 161 -2.06 -12.00 -7.83
C VAL A 161 -1.61 -10.70 -8.48
N LEU A 162 -0.89 -9.87 -7.74
CA LEU A 162 -0.31 -8.64 -8.26
C LEU A 162 1.20 -8.65 -7.99
N LYS A 163 1.98 -8.37 -9.02
CA LYS A 163 3.44 -8.24 -8.91
C LYS A 163 3.91 -7.02 -9.68
N GLY A 164 5.02 -6.45 -9.26
CA GLY A 164 5.59 -5.30 -9.95
C GLY A 164 6.56 -4.50 -9.11
N CYS A 165 6.73 -3.23 -9.48
CA CYS A 165 7.58 -2.28 -8.78
C CYS A 165 6.77 -1.50 -7.74
N ALA A 166 7.38 -1.19 -6.61
CA ALA A 166 6.81 -0.34 -5.57
C ALA A 166 7.89 0.55 -4.95
N ASN A 167 7.49 1.64 -4.32
CA ASN A 167 8.39 2.36 -3.44
C ASN A 167 8.36 1.77 -2.01
N GLU A 168 9.32 2.16 -1.19
CA GLU A 168 9.46 1.69 0.20
C GLU A 168 8.19 1.94 1.02
N LEU A 169 7.57 3.11 0.86
CA LEU A 169 6.37 3.48 1.60
C LEU A 169 5.17 2.60 1.24
N ALA A 170 4.99 2.26 -0.03
CA ALA A 170 3.96 1.31 -0.45
C ALA A 170 4.19 -0.07 0.17
N CYS A 171 5.44 -0.55 0.20
CA CYS A 171 5.80 -1.81 0.83
C CYS A 171 5.49 -1.84 2.33
N GLN A 172 5.78 -0.76 3.06
CA GLN A 172 5.46 -0.63 4.48
C GLN A 172 3.95 -0.60 4.76
N ALA A 173 3.14 -0.16 3.79
CA ALA A 173 1.69 -0.08 3.90
C ALA A 173 0.96 -1.36 3.43
N MET A 174 1.69 -2.31 2.84
CA MET A 174 1.12 -3.60 2.41
C MET A 174 0.91 -4.51 3.60
N GLU A 175 -0.35 -4.70 3.98
CA GLU A 175 -0.76 -5.53 5.11
C GLU A 175 -1.63 -6.69 4.61
N THR A 176 -1.52 -7.83 5.30
CA THR A 176 -2.47 -8.94 5.13
C THR A 176 -3.79 -8.62 5.83
N GLY A 177 -4.88 -9.21 5.37
CA GLY A 177 -6.21 -9.03 5.94
C GLY A 177 -7.26 -8.68 4.91
N THR A 178 -8.46 -8.42 5.39
CA THR A 178 -9.62 -8.09 4.54
C THR A 178 -9.88 -6.59 4.57
N LYS A 179 -10.00 -6.01 3.38
CA LYS A 179 -10.38 -4.60 3.19
C LYS A 179 -11.64 -4.54 2.34
N THR A 180 -12.59 -3.70 2.73
CA THR A 180 -13.84 -3.52 2.01
C THR A 180 -13.90 -2.11 1.45
N PHE A 181 -14.17 -1.99 0.14
CA PHE A 181 -14.30 -0.73 -0.58
C PHE A 181 -15.64 -0.74 -1.33
N GLY A 182 -16.67 -0.14 -0.74
CA GLY A 182 -18.02 -0.23 -1.29
C GLY A 182 -18.48 -1.69 -1.46
N ASN A 183 -18.71 -2.12 -2.70
CA ASN A 183 -19.15 -3.49 -3.03
C ASN A 183 -17.99 -4.45 -3.31
N VAL A 184 -16.75 -4.00 -3.14
CA VAL A 184 -15.54 -4.80 -3.37
C VAL A 184 -14.96 -5.22 -2.04
N ILE A 185 -14.80 -6.52 -1.86
CA ILE A 185 -14.09 -7.11 -0.72
C ILE A 185 -12.76 -7.66 -1.24
N GLN A 186 -11.67 -7.16 -0.71
CA GLN A 186 -10.32 -7.61 -1.04
C GLN A 186 -9.71 -8.30 0.16
N GLU A 187 -9.39 -9.58 0.01
CA GLU A 187 -8.66 -10.39 0.99
C GLU A 187 -7.20 -10.51 0.55
N VAL A 188 -6.28 -9.93 1.30
CA VAL A 188 -4.84 -10.09 1.09
C VAL A 188 -4.33 -11.22 1.98
N LYS A 189 -3.96 -12.35 1.37
CA LYS A 189 -3.43 -13.53 2.07
C LYS A 189 -1.92 -13.46 2.29
N SER A 190 -1.21 -12.88 1.34
CA SER A 190 0.24 -12.71 1.41
C SER A 190 0.63 -11.39 0.74
N ALA A 191 1.52 -10.66 1.39
CA ALA A 191 2.17 -9.48 0.84
C ALA A 191 3.67 -9.58 1.11
N LYS A 192 4.49 -9.46 0.08
CA LYS A 192 5.95 -9.54 0.15
C LYS A 192 6.57 -8.41 -0.64
N CYS A 193 7.62 -7.82 -0.08
CA CYS A 193 8.48 -6.88 -0.78
C CYS A 193 9.93 -7.33 -0.70
N THR A 194 10.63 -7.21 -1.82
CA THR A 194 12.05 -7.50 -1.95
C THR A 194 12.74 -6.33 -2.66
N ASP A 195 14.05 -6.24 -2.55
CA ASP A 195 14.79 -5.26 -3.34
C ASP A 195 14.67 -5.57 -4.83
N GLY A 196 14.39 -4.55 -5.64
CA GLY A 196 14.35 -4.68 -7.08
C GLY A 196 15.73 -5.08 -7.62
N ALA A 197 15.76 -6.04 -8.55
CA ALA A 197 17.02 -6.41 -9.21
C ALA A 197 17.56 -5.22 -9.99
N ALA A 198 18.83 -4.88 -9.78
CA ALA A 198 19.50 -3.90 -10.62
C ALA A 198 19.54 -4.47 -12.05
N SER A 199 19.11 -3.67 -13.04
CA SER A 199 19.36 -4.00 -14.44
C SER A 199 20.87 -3.96 -14.65
N THR A 200 21.51 -5.11 -14.71
CA THR A 200 22.89 -5.18 -15.17
C THR A 200 22.88 -4.76 -16.64
N ILE A 201 23.27 -3.52 -16.91
CA ILE A 201 23.75 -3.14 -18.23
C ILE A 201 24.90 -4.13 -18.49
N PRO A 202 24.93 -4.85 -19.62
CA PRO A 202 26.04 -5.72 -19.94
C PRO A 202 27.28 -4.86 -20.25
N GLY A 203 27.88 -4.34 -19.21
CA GLY A 203 29.20 -3.73 -19.17
C GLY A 203 30.11 -4.73 -18.47
N SER A 204 30.80 -5.47 -19.22
CA SER A 204 31.93 -6.39 -19.14
C SER A 204 32.68 -6.66 -17.82
N LEU A 205 32.23 -6.24 -16.64
CA LEU A 205 32.90 -6.48 -15.35
C LEU A 205 32.12 -7.29 -14.32
N GLY A 206 30.79 -7.44 -14.47
CA GLY A 206 29.96 -8.16 -13.51
C GLY A 206 29.98 -9.68 -13.64
N LEU A 207 30.47 -10.23 -14.73
CA LEU A 207 30.51 -11.68 -15.00
C LEU A 207 31.73 -12.40 -14.41
N LEU A 208 32.73 -11.67 -13.88
CA LEU A 208 33.94 -12.30 -13.34
C LEU A 208 33.79 -12.77 -11.88
N PHE A 209 32.89 -12.20 -11.11
CA PHE A 209 32.75 -12.57 -9.68
C PHE A 209 32.10 -13.93 -9.43
N PRO A 210 30.98 -14.33 -10.08
CA PRO A 210 30.46 -15.67 -9.87
C PRO A 210 31.32 -16.78 -10.49
N ALA A 211 32.05 -16.49 -11.57
CA ALA A 211 32.94 -17.47 -12.18
C ALA A 211 34.19 -17.75 -11.31
N LEU A 212 34.74 -16.72 -10.65
CA LEU A 212 35.88 -16.88 -9.74
C LEU A 212 35.50 -17.60 -8.45
N SER A 213 34.31 -17.36 -7.89
CA SER A 213 33.86 -18.08 -6.70
C SER A 213 33.55 -19.56 -7.01
N GLY A 214 33.02 -19.87 -8.19
CA GLY A 214 32.80 -21.26 -8.64
C GLY A 214 34.14 -22.02 -8.86
N LEU A 215 35.12 -21.36 -9.41
CA LEU A 215 36.47 -21.96 -9.66
C LEU A 215 37.21 -22.22 -8.34
N LEU A 216 37.06 -21.37 -7.34
CA LEU A 216 37.65 -21.57 -6.02
C LEU A 216 37.01 -22.76 -5.28
N LEU A 217 35.69 -22.94 -5.40
CA LEU A 217 35.00 -24.08 -4.78
C LEU A 217 35.40 -25.43 -5.38
N VAL A 218 35.64 -25.49 -6.68
CA VAL A 218 36.12 -26.71 -7.37
C VAL A 218 37.55 -27.08 -6.95
N LYS A 219 38.40 -26.09 -6.65
CA LYS A 219 39.77 -26.34 -6.16
C LYS A 219 39.87 -26.81 -4.73
N PHE A 220 38.83 -26.56 -3.91
CA PHE A 220 38.77 -27.02 -2.50
C PHE A 220 38.08 -28.38 -2.34
N LEU A 221 37.42 -28.89 -3.38
CA LEU A 221 36.72 -30.18 -3.37
C LEU A 221 37.39 -31.28 -4.22
N ALA A 222 38.51 -30.97 -4.84
CA ALA A 222 39.39 -31.91 -5.54
C ALA A 222 40.71 -32.09 -4.77
#